data_fb910b83b858b2cc79c625a61efa6f6b
#
_entry.id   fb910b83b858b2cc79c625a61efa6f6b
#
_cell.length_a   1.000
_cell.length_b   1.000
_cell.length_c   1.000
_cell.angle_alpha   90.00
_cell.angle_beta   90.00
_cell.angle_gamma   90.00
#
_symmetry.space_group_name_H-M   'P 1'
#
loop_
_entity.id
_entity.type
_entity.pdbx_description
1 polymer ?
#
loop_
_entity_poly.entity_id
_entity_poly.type
_entity_poly.pdbx_seq_one_letter_code
_entity_poly.pdbx_strand_id
1 'polypeptide(L)'
;MTGAVDDVPTEIDPQDAFQLFSHELRLEILFALWDAPTYALAFSEIQDAVGERDSGKFTYHLEKLTGQFVTEVEGQYVLQYAGHRVIDAIQSGVFHTSPTVAPVEAPGSCTRCGTTPTFAYDDHLATVTCPGCETKRIEYPFDPGGFQDRSVQEAIVTFDRRTRYKWRLASGGVCFVCAGRVRVAYTEAAAEIDHHDRYESFFAADHPVLFHLDCQNCSFYSYIPVGIRLLDDPTVAGHLATRGVDSTAQYLWTLPSEC
;
A
#
# COMPACT_ATOMS: atom_id res chain seq x y z
N MET A 1 -22.52 12.22 20.61
CA MET A 1 -23.45 12.44 19.47
C MET A 1 -23.12 11.40 18.43
N THR A 2 -23.80 10.24 18.53
CA THR A 2 -23.69 9.14 17.56
C THR A 2 -24.71 9.41 16.46
N GLY A 3 -24.30 10.20 15.44
CA GLY A 3 -25.05 10.26 14.21
C GLY A 3 -24.79 8.97 13.45
N ALA A 4 -25.78 8.07 13.42
CA ALA A 4 -25.77 7.00 12.46
C ALA A 4 -25.80 7.62 11.06
N VAL A 5 -24.97 7.15 10.16
CA VAL A 5 -25.09 7.47 8.73
C VAL A 5 -26.22 6.60 8.22
N ASP A 6 -27.45 7.08 8.43
CA ASP A 6 -28.67 6.48 7.88
C ASP A 6 -28.82 7.05 6.47
N ASP A 7 -28.33 6.37 5.52
CA ASP A 7 -28.56 6.35 4.08
C ASP A 7 -27.24 5.98 3.37
N VAL A 8 -26.91 4.69 3.39
CA VAL A 8 -25.94 4.17 2.43
C VAL A 8 -26.72 3.83 1.17
N PRO A 9 -26.61 4.63 0.09
CA PRO A 9 -27.32 4.32 -1.13
C PRO A 9 -26.80 3.05 -1.76
N THR A 10 -27.71 2.19 -2.17
CA THR A 10 -27.56 1.11 -3.14
C THR A 10 -26.24 0.35 -3.08
N GLU A 11 -26.14 -0.60 -2.19
CA GLU A 11 -25.06 -1.57 -2.16
C GLU A 11 -25.18 -2.48 -3.40
N ILE A 12 -24.23 -2.38 -4.33
CA ILE A 12 -24.08 -3.37 -5.40
C ILE A 12 -23.42 -4.60 -4.80
N ASP A 13 -23.92 -5.78 -5.17
CA ASP A 13 -23.27 -7.03 -4.78
C ASP A 13 -21.79 -6.99 -5.22
N PRO A 14 -20.83 -7.31 -4.35
CA PRO A 14 -19.41 -7.31 -4.69
C PRO A 14 -19.08 -8.20 -5.90
N GLN A 15 -19.78 -9.32 -6.11
CA GLN A 15 -19.57 -10.17 -7.29
C GLN A 15 -19.98 -9.46 -8.56
N ASP A 16 -21.12 -8.74 -8.55
CA ASP A 16 -21.58 -7.96 -9.70
C ASP A 16 -20.59 -6.83 -10.03
N ALA A 17 -20.08 -6.14 -9.00
CA ALA A 17 -19.07 -5.10 -9.17
C ALA A 17 -17.79 -5.63 -9.83
N PHE A 18 -17.27 -6.78 -9.38
CA PHE A 18 -16.07 -7.39 -9.97
C PHE A 18 -16.31 -7.97 -11.38
N GLN A 19 -17.50 -8.52 -11.65
CA GLN A 19 -17.87 -9.00 -12.99
C GLN A 19 -17.90 -7.89 -14.04
N LEU A 20 -18.11 -6.65 -13.64
CA LEU A 20 -18.05 -5.50 -14.56
C LEU A 20 -16.67 -5.39 -15.23
N PHE A 21 -15.59 -5.79 -14.56
CA PHE A 21 -14.23 -5.68 -15.10
C PHE A 21 -13.74 -6.93 -15.85
N SER A 22 -14.58 -7.93 -16.01
CA SER A 22 -14.25 -9.15 -16.79
C SER A 22 -14.23 -8.92 -18.31
N HIS A 23 -14.68 -7.78 -18.79
CA HIS A 23 -14.72 -7.44 -20.21
C HIS A 23 -13.73 -6.34 -20.55
N GLU A 24 -12.82 -6.61 -21.48
CA GLU A 24 -11.73 -5.73 -21.90
C GLU A 24 -12.21 -4.30 -22.23
N LEU A 25 -13.24 -4.16 -23.04
CA LEU A 25 -13.78 -2.85 -23.45
C LEU A 25 -14.17 -1.96 -22.26
N ARG A 26 -14.62 -2.53 -21.13
CA ARG A 26 -14.98 -1.74 -19.96
C ARG A 26 -13.75 -1.16 -19.27
N LEU A 27 -12.66 -1.91 -19.22
CA LEU A 27 -11.37 -1.41 -18.73
C LEU A 27 -10.81 -0.34 -19.68
N GLU A 28 -10.89 -0.56 -20.99
CA GLU A 28 -10.47 0.41 -22.00
C GLU A 28 -11.25 1.74 -21.87
N ILE A 29 -12.56 1.68 -21.62
CA ILE A 29 -13.38 2.88 -21.37
C ILE A 29 -12.89 3.64 -20.11
N LEU A 30 -12.62 2.94 -19.03
CA LEU A 30 -12.10 3.58 -17.81
C LEU A 30 -10.71 4.20 -18.04
N PHE A 31 -9.82 3.51 -18.77
CA PHE A 31 -8.51 4.05 -19.12
C PHE A 31 -8.61 5.26 -20.05
N ALA A 32 -9.49 5.23 -21.04
CA ALA A 32 -9.71 6.38 -21.93
C ALA A 32 -10.14 7.63 -21.13
N LEU A 33 -11.02 7.45 -20.16
CA LEU A 33 -11.44 8.54 -19.26
C LEU A 33 -10.31 8.97 -18.31
N TRP A 34 -9.51 8.03 -17.82
CA TRP A 34 -8.36 8.33 -16.95
C TRP A 34 -7.29 9.14 -17.67
N ASP A 35 -7.01 8.82 -18.94
CA ASP A 35 -5.99 9.50 -19.75
C ASP A 35 -6.46 10.89 -20.24
N ALA A 36 -7.75 11.18 -20.13
CA ALA A 36 -8.29 12.49 -20.49
C ALA A 36 -7.88 13.57 -19.47
N PRO A 37 -7.47 14.77 -19.89
CA PRO A 37 -6.97 15.83 -19.00
C PRO A 37 -7.94 16.23 -17.88
N THR A 38 -9.24 16.07 -18.10
CA THR A 38 -10.32 16.40 -17.16
C THR A 38 -11.02 15.18 -16.59
N TYR A 39 -10.52 13.97 -16.90
CA TYR A 39 -11.20 12.70 -16.59
C TYR A 39 -12.62 12.62 -17.15
N ALA A 40 -12.89 13.36 -18.22
CA ALA A 40 -14.20 13.50 -18.86
C ALA A 40 -14.07 13.53 -20.37
N LEU A 41 -14.92 12.79 -21.07
CA LEU A 41 -15.00 12.71 -22.53
C LEU A 41 -16.46 12.62 -22.98
N ALA A 42 -16.76 13.12 -24.18
CA ALA A 42 -18.03 12.87 -24.82
C ALA A 42 -18.13 11.40 -25.31
N PHE A 43 -19.35 10.93 -25.56
CA PHE A 43 -19.61 9.56 -26.03
C PHE A 43 -18.73 9.17 -27.22
N SER A 44 -18.69 10.03 -28.25
CA SER A 44 -17.90 9.77 -29.47
C SER A 44 -16.40 9.76 -29.22
N GLU A 45 -15.92 10.61 -28.31
CA GLU A 45 -14.50 10.66 -27.96
C GLU A 45 -14.04 9.39 -27.25
N ILE A 46 -14.86 8.84 -26.34
CA ILE A 46 -14.55 7.55 -25.69
C ILE A 46 -14.58 6.43 -26.73
N GLN A 47 -15.64 6.39 -27.58
CA GLN A 47 -15.78 5.35 -28.59
C GLN A 47 -14.61 5.35 -29.57
N ASP A 48 -14.15 6.51 -30.00
CA ASP A 48 -12.98 6.67 -30.87
C ASP A 48 -11.68 6.25 -30.14
N ALA A 49 -11.51 6.62 -28.87
CA ALA A 49 -10.32 6.30 -28.07
C ALA A 49 -10.16 4.77 -27.88
N VAL A 50 -11.26 4.04 -27.66
CA VAL A 50 -11.25 2.58 -27.49
C VAL A 50 -11.32 1.82 -28.84
N GLY A 51 -11.54 2.52 -29.96
CA GLY A 51 -11.58 1.93 -31.29
C GLY A 51 -12.76 1.02 -31.58
N GLU A 52 -13.84 1.06 -30.76
CA GLU A 52 -15.02 0.23 -30.95
C GLU A 52 -15.99 0.85 -31.98
N ARG A 53 -16.22 0.15 -33.07
CA ARG A 53 -17.07 0.61 -34.20
C ARG A 53 -18.53 0.27 -34.03
N ASP A 54 -18.84 -0.76 -33.27
CA ASP A 54 -20.23 -1.15 -32.96
C ASP A 54 -20.77 -0.28 -31.83
N SER A 55 -21.55 0.75 -32.20
CA SER A 55 -22.15 1.67 -31.23
C SER A 55 -23.12 0.97 -30.27
N GLY A 56 -23.79 -0.08 -30.69
CA GLY A 56 -24.70 -0.84 -29.82
C GLY A 56 -23.93 -1.59 -28.73
N LYS A 57 -22.84 -2.26 -29.11
CA LYS A 57 -21.94 -2.94 -28.17
C LYS A 57 -21.29 -1.94 -27.24
N PHE A 58 -20.78 -0.83 -27.78
CA PHE A 58 -20.14 0.22 -26.99
C PHE A 58 -21.13 0.81 -25.95
N THR A 59 -22.34 1.20 -26.38
CA THR A 59 -23.39 1.73 -25.51
C THR A 59 -23.68 0.77 -24.36
N TYR A 60 -23.88 -0.51 -24.65
CA TYR A 60 -24.14 -1.53 -23.62
C TYR A 60 -23.04 -1.57 -22.55
N HIS A 61 -21.77 -1.51 -22.95
CA HIS A 61 -20.67 -1.57 -21.99
C HIS A 61 -20.48 -0.27 -21.20
N LEU A 62 -20.70 0.89 -21.81
CA LEU A 62 -20.65 2.17 -21.14
C LEU A 62 -21.79 2.33 -20.14
N GLU A 63 -23.03 1.94 -20.48
CA GLU A 63 -24.18 1.91 -19.58
C GLU A 63 -23.93 1.05 -18.34
N LYS A 64 -23.21 -0.08 -18.48
CA LYS A 64 -22.85 -0.92 -17.36
C LYS A 64 -21.91 -0.27 -16.34
N LEU A 65 -21.11 0.68 -16.77
CA LEU A 65 -20.20 1.45 -15.90
C LEU A 65 -20.87 2.71 -15.33
N THR A 66 -21.91 3.22 -16.03
CA THR A 66 -22.59 4.45 -15.66
C THR A 66 -23.40 4.28 -14.38
N GLY A 67 -23.33 5.29 -13.51
CA GLY A 67 -23.97 5.31 -12.19
C GLY A 67 -23.03 4.95 -11.04
N GLN A 68 -22.04 4.08 -11.25
CA GLN A 68 -21.11 3.67 -10.19
C GLN A 68 -19.67 4.10 -10.46
N PHE A 69 -19.14 3.80 -11.65
CA PHE A 69 -17.73 4.06 -12.01
C PHE A 69 -17.58 5.27 -12.91
N VAL A 70 -18.64 5.59 -13.62
CA VAL A 70 -18.75 6.71 -14.56
C VAL A 70 -20.08 7.40 -14.32
N THR A 71 -20.13 8.71 -14.47
CA THR A 71 -21.39 9.50 -14.47
C THR A 71 -21.47 10.33 -15.73
N GLU A 72 -22.69 10.58 -16.21
CA GLU A 72 -22.92 11.50 -17.32
C GLU A 72 -23.33 12.88 -16.76
N VAL A 73 -22.63 13.91 -17.19
CA VAL A 73 -22.88 15.30 -16.81
C VAL A 73 -22.80 16.17 -18.07
N GLU A 74 -23.90 16.81 -18.43
CA GLU A 74 -23.96 17.73 -19.58
C GLU A 74 -23.47 17.11 -20.90
N GLY A 75 -23.74 15.83 -21.14
CA GLY A 75 -23.34 15.09 -22.32
C GLY A 75 -21.89 14.60 -22.33
N GLN A 76 -21.19 14.74 -21.22
CA GLN A 76 -19.87 14.16 -21.00
C GLN A 76 -19.92 13.05 -19.96
N TYR A 77 -19.16 12.01 -20.18
CA TYR A 77 -18.96 10.93 -19.23
C TYR A 77 -17.73 11.24 -18.38
N VAL A 78 -17.91 11.23 -17.07
CA VAL A 78 -16.89 11.60 -16.09
C VAL A 78 -16.54 10.41 -15.22
N LEU A 79 -15.24 10.17 -15.02
CA LEU A 79 -14.76 9.10 -14.15
C LEU A 79 -15.09 9.43 -12.69
N GLN A 80 -15.83 8.54 -12.01
CA GLN A 80 -16.14 8.68 -10.59
C GLN A 80 -15.04 8.13 -9.69
N TYR A 81 -15.11 8.42 -8.38
CA TYR A 81 -14.14 7.94 -7.39
C TYR A 81 -13.97 6.42 -7.42
N ALA A 82 -15.04 5.65 -7.54
CA ALA A 82 -14.96 4.20 -7.67
C ALA A 82 -14.18 3.76 -8.93
N GLY A 83 -14.37 4.46 -10.07
CA GLY A 83 -13.58 4.25 -11.28
C GLY A 83 -12.09 4.55 -11.07
N HIS A 84 -11.76 5.66 -10.43
CA HIS A 84 -10.39 5.98 -10.05
C HIS A 84 -9.76 4.86 -9.20
N ARG A 85 -10.50 4.33 -8.21
CA ARG A 85 -9.99 3.25 -7.34
C ARG A 85 -9.66 1.96 -8.09
N VAL A 86 -10.41 1.65 -9.15
CA VAL A 86 -10.10 0.50 -10.03
C VAL A 86 -8.80 0.75 -10.79
N ILE A 87 -8.65 1.93 -11.39
CA ILE A 87 -7.41 2.30 -12.11
C ILE A 87 -6.21 2.30 -11.15
N ASP A 88 -6.34 2.91 -9.96
CA ASP A 88 -5.27 2.92 -8.94
C ASP A 88 -4.82 1.50 -8.59
N ALA A 89 -5.77 0.56 -8.43
CA ALA A 89 -5.46 -0.83 -8.12
C ALA A 89 -4.70 -1.52 -9.27
N ILE A 90 -5.06 -1.24 -10.52
CA ILE A 90 -4.34 -1.75 -11.69
C ILE A 90 -2.95 -1.11 -11.77
N GLN A 91 -2.84 0.22 -11.65
CA GLN A 91 -1.58 0.96 -11.71
C GLN A 91 -0.61 0.59 -10.58
N SER A 92 -1.11 0.07 -9.46
CA SER A 92 -0.24 -0.46 -8.40
C SER A 92 0.62 -1.65 -8.86
N GLY A 93 0.20 -2.33 -9.94
CA GLY A 93 0.89 -3.49 -10.52
C GLY A 93 0.64 -4.82 -9.79
N VAL A 94 0.00 -4.82 -8.64
CA VAL A 94 -0.17 -6.01 -7.78
C VAL A 94 -0.85 -7.18 -8.48
N PHE A 95 -1.71 -6.90 -9.46
CA PHE A 95 -2.49 -7.95 -10.13
C PHE A 95 -1.83 -8.54 -11.39
N HIS A 96 -0.82 -7.88 -11.94
CA HIS A 96 -0.34 -8.23 -13.29
C HIS A 96 1.17 -8.06 -13.48
N THR A 97 1.92 -7.61 -12.47
CA THR A 97 3.37 -7.50 -12.55
C THR A 97 4.03 -8.15 -11.33
N SER A 98 5.14 -8.84 -11.55
CA SER A 98 5.93 -9.47 -10.50
C SER A 98 7.42 -9.23 -10.79
N PRO A 99 7.91 -8.00 -10.64
CA PRO A 99 9.35 -7.74 -10.78
C PRO A 99 10.12 -8.46 -9.67
N THR A 100 11.38 -8.78 -9.94
CA THR A 100 12.31 -9.31 -8.94
C THR A 100 13.55 -8.43 -8.89
N VAL A 101 14.09 -8.21 -7.70
CA VAL A 101 15.37 -7.52 -7.51
C VAL A 101 16.26 -8.44 -6.69
N ALA A 102 17.35 -8.91 -7.33
CA ALA A 102 18.40 -9.65 -6.63
C ALA A 102 19.02 -8.75 -5.54
N PRO A 103 19.65 -9.33 -4.51
CA PRO A 103 20.25 -8.54 -3.43
C PRO A 103 21.19 -7.45 -3.94
N VAL A 104 20.89 -6.20 -3.60
CA VAL A 104 21.70 -5.01 -3.87
C VAL A 104 21.95 -4.26 -2.57
N GLU A 105 23.01 -3.46 -2.50
CA GLU A 105 23.29 -2.63 -1.32
C GLU A 105 22.14 -1.67 -1.02
N ALA A 106 21.70 -1.68 0.23
CA ALA A 106 20.74 -0.72 0.77
C ALA A 106 21.50 0.37 1.55
N PRO A 107 21.00 1.62 1.56
CA PRO A 107 21.65 2.72 2.25
C PRO A 107 21.68 2.50 3.78
N GLY A 108 22.72 3.04 4.42
CA GLY A 108 22.95 2.97 5.86
C GLY A 108 23.81 1.78 6.28
N SER A 109 23.91 1.58 7.59
CA SER A 109 24.73 0.52 8.19
C SER A 109 23.92 -0.26 9.22
N CYS A 110 24.18 -1.53 9.35
CA CYS A 110 23.59 -2.36 10.38
C CYS A 110 24.01 -1.87 11.77
N THR A 111 23.06 -1.58 12.63
CA THR A 111 23.33 -1.11 14.00
C THR A 111 24.00 -2.15 14.87
N ARG A 112 23.92 -3.45 14.49
CA ARG A 112 24.49 -4.55 15.25
C ARG A 112 25.96 -4.85 14.91
N CYS A 113 26.33 -4.79 13.62
CA CYS A 113 27.66 -5.20 13.18
C CYS A 113 28.37 -4.18 12.24
N GLY A 114 27.74 -3.08 11.90
CA GLY A 114 28.30 -2.02 11.03
C GLY A 114 28.30 -2.35 9.53
N THR A 115 27.97 -3.59 9.13
CA THR A 115 27.97 -3.99 7.72
C THR A 115 26.84 -3.29 6.95
N THR A 116 27.09 -2.94 5.68
CA THR A 116 26.07 -2.43 4.76
C THR A 116 24.99 -3.50 4.53
N PRO A 117 23.70 -3.19 4.78
CA PRO A 117 22.62 -4.12 4.53
C PRO A 117 22.37 -4.28 3.03
N THR A 118 21.64 -5.34 2.66
CA THR A 118 21.20 -5.60 1.29
C THR A 118 19.69 -5.59 1.21
N PHE A 119 19.17 -5.02 0.12
CA PHE A 119 17.77 -5.05 -0.24
C PHE A 119 17.54 -6.08 -1.34
N ALA A 120 16.46 -6.83 -1.21
CA ALA A 120 15.94 -7.71 -2.26
C ALA A 120 14.44 -7.54 -2.39
N TYR A 121 13.89 -7.90 -3.54
CA TYR A 121 12.46 -7.87 -3.77
C TYR A 121 12.02 -9.09 -4.58
N ASP A 122 11.04 -9.80 -4.06
CA ASP A 122 10.45 -10.96 -4.69
C ASP A 122 9.03 -11.18 -4.17
N ASP A 123 8.13 -11.70 -5.00
CA ASP A 123 6.74 -12.01 -4.65
C ASP A 123 6.05 -10.88 -3.84
N HIS A 124 6.17 -9.65 -4.34
CA HIS A 124 5.62 -8.43 -3.71
C HIS A 124 6.18 -8.10 -2.30
N LEU A 125 7.23 -8.78 -1.88
CA LEU A 125 7.90 -8.54 -0.60
C LEU A 125 9.25 -7.85 -0.81
N ALA A 126 9.42 -6.71 -0.16
CA ALA A 126 10.70 -6.03 -0.03
C ALA A 126 11.36 -6.48 1.28
N THR A 127 12.57 -6.98 1.18
CA THR A 127 13.34 -7.50 2.32
C THR A 127 14.66 -6.77 2.43
N VAL A 128 15.01 -6.30 3.63
CA VAL A 128 16.35 -5.79 3.94
C VAL A 128 17.01 -6.73 4.94
N THR A 129 18.18 -7.26 4.56
CA THR A 129 18.96 -8.22 5.35
C THR A 129 20.37 -7.70 5.57
N CYS A 130 20.93 -7.94 6.73
CA CYS A 130 22.34 -7.69 6.99
C CYS A 130 23.17 -8.93 6.67
N PRO A 131 24.06 -8.91 5.66
CA PRO A 131 24.86 -10.07 5.33
C PRO A 131 25.96 -10.37 6.37
N GLY A 132 26.34 -9.39 7.21
CA GLY A 132 27.39 -9.56 8.21
C GLY A 132 26.95 -10.30 9.47
N CYS A 133 25.68 -10.16 9.87
CA CYS A 133 25.11 -10.88 11.01
C CYS A 133 23.89 -11.74 10.63
N GLU A 134 23.65 -11.91 9.34
CA GLU A 134 22.57 -12.72 8.76
C GLU A 134 21.16 -12.40 9.31
N THR A 135 20.98 -11.18 9.80
CA THR A 135 19.72 -10.75 10.41
C THR A 135 18.83 -10.08 9.36
N LYS A 136 17.60 -10.52 9.24
CA LYS A 136 16.55 -9.82 8.49
C LYS A 136 16.15 -8.59 9.29
N ARG A 137 16.31 -7.40 8.68
CA ARG A 137 16.05 -6.11 9.34
C ARG A 137 14.63 -5.62 9.13
N ILE A 138 14.07 -5.89 7.97
CA ILE A 138 12.69 -5.59 7.62
C ILE A 138 12.24 -6.47 6.45
N GLU A 139 11.01 -6.93 6.49
CA GLU A 139 10.31 -7.52 5.34
C GLU A 139 8.89 -6.98 5.35
N TYR A 140 8.46 -6.41 4.24
CA TYR A 140 7.14 -5.81 4.18
C TYR A 140 6.61 -5.76 2.74
N PRO A 141 5.28 -5.86 2.52
CA PRO A 141 4.70 -5.75 1.21
C PRO A 141 4.96 -4.39 0.57
N PHE A 142 5.44 -4.42 -0.69
CA PHE A 142 5.71 -3.25 -1.49
C PHE A 142 5.15 -3.45 -2.89
N ASP A 143 4.22 -2.59 -3.29
CA ASP A 143 3.53 -2.74 -4.56
C ASP A 143 4.50 -2.48 -5.73
N PRO A 144 4.42 -3.24 -6.84
CA PRO A 144 5.29 -3.11 -8.02
C PRO A 144 5.36 -1.70 -8.60
N GLY A 145 4.27 -0.92 -8.52
CA GLY A 145 4.25 0.49 -8.91
C GLY A 145 5.31 1.35 -8.21
N GLY A 146 5.87 0.88 -7.09
CA GLY A 146 7.00 1.52 -6.43
C GLY A 146 8.30 1.51 -7.23
N PHE A 147 8.41 0.67 -8.26
CA PHE A 147 9.55 0.60 -9.18
C PHE A 147 9.32 1.37 -10.48
N GLN A 148 8.09 1.80 -10.75
CA GLN A 148 7.76 2.52 -11.97
C GLN A 148 8.49 3.86 -11.99
N ASP A 149 9.17 4.15 -13.09
CA ASP A 149 9.96 5.38 -13.33
C ASP A 149 11.01 5.69 -12.23
N ARG A 150 11.52 4.63 -11.56
CA ARG A 150 12.52 4.74 -10.51
C ARG A 150 13.66 3.75 -10.71
N SER A 151 14.85 4.17 -10.37
CA SER A 151 15.97 3.25 -10.12
C SER A 151 15.70 2.38 -8.90
N VAL A 152 16.40 1.27 -8.77
CA VAL A 152 16.29 0.39 -7.58
C VAL A 152 16.61 1.17 -6.30
N GLN A 153 17.61 2.08 -6.33
CA GLN A 153 17.96 2.89 -5.16
C GLN A 153 16.84 3.85 -4.76
N GLU A 154 16.15 4.47 -5.70
CA GLU A 154 14.98 5.30 -5.42
C GLU A 154 13.79 4.47 -4.92
N ALA A 155 13.62 3.24 -5.43
CA ALA A 155 12.60 2.32 -4.95
C ALA A 155 12.84 1.89 -3.50
N ILE A 156 14.10 1.67 -3.09
CA ILE A 156 14.49 1.38 -1.69
C ILE A 156 14.09 2.53 -0.76
N VAL A 157 14.39 3.77 -1.15
CA VAL A 157 13.97 4.96 -0.38
C VAL A 157 12.44 5.10 -0.33
N THR A 158 11.78 4.79 -1.44
CA THR A 158 10.31 4.82 -1.53
C THR A 158 9.68 3.74 -0.63
N PHE A 159 10.26 2.54 -0.58
CA PHE A 159 9.87 1.47 0.32
C PHE A 159 9.92 1.90 1.79
N ASP A 160 11.05 2.48 2.24
CA ASP A 160 11.18 2.99 3.60
C ASP A 160 10.08 4.00 3.95
N ARG A 161 9.95 5.04 3.12
CA ARG A 161 8.97 6.11 3.35
C ARG A 161 7.54 5.58 3.40
N ARG A 162 7.16 4.76 2.40
CA ARG A 162 5.81 4.22 2.31
C ARG A 162 5.48 3.32 3.51
N THR A 163 6.40 2.45 3.91
CA THR A 163 6.23 1.56 5.06
C THR A 163 6.08 2.36 6.35
N ARG A 164 6.93 3.34 6.57
CA ARG A 164 6.87 4.26 7.72
C ARG A 164 5.51 4.94 7.82
N TYR A 165 5.00 5.53 6.74
CA TYR A 165 3.70 6.20 6.75
C TYR A 165 2.52 5.25 6.92
N LYS A 166 2.58 4.04 6.34
CA LYS A 166 1.56 3.01 6.56
C LYS A 166 1.49 2.62 8.04
N TRP A 167 2.62 2.35 8.67
CA TRP A 167 2.68 2.00 10.08
C TRP A 167 2.26 3.14 11.00
N ARG A 168 2.63 4.36 10.66
CA ARG A 168 2.20 5.55 11.40
C ARG A 168 0.68 5.70 11.40
N LEU A 169 0.05 5.61 10.24
CA LEU A 169 -1.40 5.71 10.11
C LEU A 169 -2.10 4.59 10.88
N ALA A 170 -1.66 3.36 10.70
CA ALA A 170 -2.20 2.20 11.38
C ALA A 170 -2.02 2.29 12.92
N SER A 171 -0.88 2.77 13.39
CA SER A 171 -0.62 3.03 14.82
C SER A 171 -1.53 4.11 15.40
N GLY A 172 -2.04 5.01 14.58
CA GLY A 172 -3.07 6.00 14.92
C GLY A 172 -4.49 5.43 14.93
N GLY A 173 -4.67 4.12 14.70
CA GLY A 173 -5.97 3.45 14.72
C GLY A 173 -6.73 3.46 13.39
N VAL A 174 -6.11 3.91 12.29
CA VAL A 174 -6.74 4.02 10.97
C VAL A 174 -6.04 3.10 9.96
N CYS A 175 -6.79 2.23 9.30
CA CYS A 175 -6.24 1.35 8.27
C CYS A 175 -5.97 2.12 6.97
N PHE A 176 -4.74 2.04 6.45
CA PHE A 176 -4.36 2.67 5.18
C PHE A 176 -4.90 1.95 3.95
N VAL A 177 -5.45 0.72 4.11
CA VAL A 177 -6.06 -0.06 3.02
C VAL A 177 -7.53 0.31 2.84
N CYS A 178 -8.32 0.22 3.94
CA CYS A 178 -9.78 0.32 3.88
C CYS A 178 -10.36 1.45 4.75
N ALA A 179 -9.53 2.29 5.37
CA ALA A 179 -9.91 3.31 6.33
C ALA A 179 -10.63 2.78 7.59
N GLY A 180 -10.78 1.47 7.74
CA GLY A 180 -11.38 0.82 8.90
C GLY A 180 -10.57 1.03 10.18
N ARG A 181 -11.17 0.66 11.31
CA ARG A 181 -10.51 0.76 12.62
C ARG A 181 -9.38 -0.28 12.74
N VAL A 182 -8.20 0.17 13.16
CA VAL A 182 -7.08 -0.69 13.55
C VAL A 182 -7.05 -0.82 15.06
N ARG A 183 -7.08 -2.06 15.55
CA ARG A 183 -6.78 -2.38 16.93
C ARG A 183 -5.26 -2.36 17.11
N VAL A 184 -4.79 -1.63 18.11
CA VAL A 184 -3.38 -1.54 18.47
C VAL A 184 -3.22 -2.21 19.83
N ALA A 185 -2.48 -3.30 19.89
CA ALA A 185 -2.14 -4.01 21.10
C ALA A 185 -0.64 -4.25 21.13
N TYR A 186 -0.05 -4.39 22.32
CA TYR A 186 1.31 -4.91 22.42
C TYR A 186 1.27 -6.36 22.84
N THR A 187 2.26 -7.11 22.39
CA THR A 187 2.41 -8.53 22.68
C THR A 187 3.86 -8.84 23.01
N GLU A 188 4.09 -9.82 23.85
CA GLU A 188 5.42 -10.37 24.07
C GLU A 188 5.75 -11.30 22.91
N ALA A 189 6.79 -10.94 22.14
CA ALA A 189 7.10 -11.50 20.84
C ALA A 189 7.18 -13.04 20.78
N ALA A 190 7.49 -13.69 21.89
CA ALA A 190 7.69 -15.13 21.93
C ALA A 190 6.43 -15.97 22.16
N ALA A 191 5.31 -15.37 22.62
CA ALA A 191 4.19 -16.13 23.17
C ALA A 191 2.95 -16.21 22.25
N GLU A 192 2.80 -15.33 21.27
CA GLU A 192 1.52 -15.13 20.59
C GLU A 192 1.59 -15.01 19.04
N ILE A 193 2.77 -15.15 18.42
CA ILE A 193 2.86 -15.19 16.95
C ILE A 193 2.54 -16.62 16.49
N ASP A 194 1.31 -17.04 16.77
CA ASP A 194 0.75 -18.26 16.25
C ASP A 194 0.22 -17.94 14.86
N HIS A 195 0.89 -18.32 13.81
CA HIS A 195 0.28 -18.52 12.48
C HIS A 195 1.07 -18.10 11.23
N HIS A 196 2.29 -17.58 11.29
CA HIS A 196 3.06 -17.50 10.05
C HIS A 196 4.57 -17.64 10.31
N ASP A 197 5.14 -18.79 9.95
CA ASP A 197 6.59 -19.10 9.89
C ASP A 197 7.44 -17.98 9.28
N ARG A 198 6.81 -17.09 8.53
CA ARG A 198 7.42 -15.94 7.87
C ARG A 198 7.89 -14.85 8.83
N TYR A 199 7.27 -14.72 10.00
CA TYR A 199 7.54 -13.65 10.98
C TYR A 199 8.33 -14.10 12.20
N GLU A 200 8.36 -15.41 12.50
CA GLU A 200 9.03 -15.94 13.68
C GLU A 200 10.54 -15.63 13.73
N SER A 201 11.23 -15.71 12.59
CA SER A 201 12.67 -15.45 12.53
C SER A 201 13.06 -13.97 12.62
N PHE A 202 12.08 -13.08 12.40
CA PHE A 202 12.34 -11.64 12.30
C PHE A 202 12.29 -10.92 13.66
N PHE A 203 11.37 -11.29 14.52
CA PHE A 203 11.05 -10.52 15.72
C PHE A 203 11.48 -11.17 17.03
N ALA A 204 11.53 -12.50 17.11
CA ALA A 204 11.73 -13.20 18.36
C ALA A 204 13.10 -12.97 19.00
N ALA A 205 14.15 -12.73 18.22
CA ALA A 205 15.51 -12.58 18.73
C ALA A 205 15.90 -11.17 19.14
N ASP A 206 15.36 -10.16 18.46
CA ASP A 206 15.81 -8.76 18.61
C ASP A 206 14.78 -7.83 19.25
N HIS A 207 13.52 -8.25 19.38
CA HIS A 207 12.44 -7.39 19.89
C HIS A 207 11.54 -8.16 20.87
N PRO A 208 11.78 -8.05 22.18
CA PRO A 208 10.99 -8.79 23.17
C PRO A 208 9.53 -8.32 23.26
N VAL A 209 9.24 -7.10 22.82
CA VAL A 209 7.89 -6.52 22.82
C VAL A 209 7.61 -5.90 21.47
N LEU A 210 6.46 -6.22 20.91
CA LEU A 210 5.97 -5.72 19.64
C LEU A 210 4.59 -5.06 19.79
N PHE A 211 4.30 -4.12 18.92
CA PHE A 211 2.91 -3.71 18.69
C PHE A 211 2.32 -4.58 17.59
N HIS A 212 1.17 -5.16 17.87
CA HIS A 212 0.30 -5.81 16.92
C HIS A 212 -0.73 -4.81 16.43
N LEU A 213 -0.78 -4.60 15.12
CA LEU A 213 -1.73 -3.76 14.40
C LEU A 213 -2.65 -4.66 13.61
N ASP A 214 -3.94 -4.64 13.91
CA ASP A 214 -4.93 -5.55 13.33
C ASP A 214 -6.17 -4.77 12.88
N CYS A 215 -6.46 -4.78 11.57
CA CYS A 215 -7.63 -4.12 11.03
C CYS A 215 -8.89 -4.94 11.30
N GLN A 216 -9.92 -4.30 11.85
CA GLN A 216 -11.17 -4.96 12.18
C GLN A 216 -12.10 -5.15 10.96
N ASN A 217 -11.67 -4.70 9.77
CA ASN A 217 -12.50 -4.69 8.56
C ASN A 217 -11.86 -5.38 7.35
N CYS A 218 -10.53 -5.41 7.23
CA CYS A 218 -9.84 -6.06 6.11
C CYS A 218 -8.69 -6.94 6.61
N SER A 219 -8.00 -7.60 5.70
CA SER A 219 -6.90 -8.52 6.00
C SER A 219 -5.59 -7.86 6.46
N PHE A 220 -5.57 -6.53 6.67
CA PHE A 220 -4.36 -5.86 7.12
C PHE A 220 -4.04 -6.22 8.57
N TYR A 221 -2.84 -6.74 8.77
CA TYR A 221 -2.20 -6.86 10.08
C TYR A 221 -0.69 -6.59 9.95
N SER A 222 -0.06 -6.22 11.03
CA SER A 222 1.39 -6.03 11.10
C SER A 222 1.90 -6.12 12.54
N TYR A 223 3.14 -6.55 12.68
CA TYR A 223 3.89 -6.44 13.93
C TYR A 223 4.99 -5.41 13.74
N ILE A 224 5.09 -4.46 14.65
CA ILE A 224 6.12 -3.42 14.60
C ILE A 224 6.86 -3.31 15.93
N PRO A 225 8.18 -3.11 15.93
CA PRO A 225 8.94 -2.84 17.14
C PRO A 225 8.43 -1.59 17.89
N VAL A 226 8.49 -1.63 19.21
CA VAL A 226 8.07 -0.49 20.08
C VAL A 226 8.81 0.79 19.70
N GLY A 227 10.11 0.71 19.45
CA GLY A 227 10.92 1.86 19.06
C GLY A 227 10.39 2.54 17.80
N ILE A 228 9.99 1.75 16.77
CA ILE A 228 9.42 2.30 15.52
C ILE A 228 8.08 3.00 15.79
N ARG A 229 7.23 2.41 16.64
CA ARG A 229 5.95 3.01 17.01
C ARG A 229 6.12 4.38 17.70
N LEU A 230 7.18 4.54 18.46
CA LEU A 230 7.44 5.75 19.26
C LEU A 230 8.20 6.84 18.50
N LEU A 231 8.72 6.58 17.30
CA LEU A 231 9.51 7.57 16.54
C LEU A 231 8.73 8.86 16.24
N ASP A 232 7.41 8.77 16.13
CA ASP A 232 6.53 9.92 15.87
C ASP A 232 5.99 10.57 17.15
N ASP A 233 6.33 10.05 18.34
CA ASP A 233 6.01 10.71 19.61
C ASP A 233 6.89 11.96 19.79
N PRO A 234 6.30 13.15 19.99
CA PRO A 234 7.06 14.39 20.10
C PRO A 234 8.12 14.38 21.21
N THR A 235 7.87 13.68 22.30
CA THR A 235 8.79 13.56 23.43
C THR A 235 10.00 12.72 23.04
N VAL A 236 9.76 11.59 22.38
CA VAL A 236 10.82 10.70 21.91
C VAL A 236 11.63 11.37 20.78
N ALA A 237 10.95 11.97 19.80
CA ALA A 237 11.60 12.70 18.71
C ALA A 237 12.47 13.85 19.26
N GLY A 238 11.96 14.64 20.22
CA GLY A 238 12.71 15.69 20.90
C GLY A 238 13.93 15.15 21.64
N HIS A 239 13.79 14.03 22.35
CA HIS A 239 14.90 13.39 23.05
C HIS A 239 15.99 12.89 22.08
N LEU A 240 15.60 12.25 20.98
CA LEU A 240 16.53 11.81 19.93
C LEU A 240 17.26 13.00 19.29
N ALA A 241 16.55 14.09 19.00
CA ALA A 241 17.12 15.31 18.43
C ALA A 241 18.20 15.94 19.35
N THR A 242 18.01 15.94 20.67
CA THR A 242 19.03 16.43 21.64
C THR A 242 20.32 15.59 21.60
N ARG A 243 20.27 14.38 21.08
CA ARG A 243 21.41 13.47 20.91
C ARG A 243 21.96 13.46 19.49
N GLY A 244 21.51 14.37 18.63
CA GLY A 244 21.93 14.46 17.23
C GLY A 244 21.34 13.38 16.33
N VAL A 245 20.29 12.68 16.78
CA VAL A 245 19.62 11.65 16.01
C VAL A 245 18.37 12.25 15.37
N ASP A 246 18.36 12.36 14.04
CA ASP A 246 17.18 12.70 13.26
C ASP A 246 16.42 11.41 12.89
N SER A 247 15.37 11.12 13.63
CA SER A 247 14.54 9.92 13.41
C SER A 247 13.84 9.92 12.04
N THR A 248 13.69 11.07 11.40
CA THR A 248 13.04 11.20 10.07
C THR A 248 14.00 10.94 8.92
N ALA A 249 15.32 11.16 9.13
CA ALA A 249 16.36 10.95 8.13
C ALA A 249 16.94 9.53 8.15
N GLN A 250 16.71 8.75 9.22
CA GLN A 250 17.21 7.38 9.33
C GLN A 250 16.25 6.40 8.66
N TYR A 251 16.80 5.39 8.01
CA TYR A 251 16.01 4.29 7.44
C TYR A 251 15.49 3.35 8.54
N LEU A 252 14.30 2.76 8.35
CA LEU A 252 13.69 1.84 9.31
C LEU A 252 14.64 0.71 9.74
N TRP A 253 15.44 0.19 8.83
CA TRP A 253 16.39 -0.90 9.09
C TRP A 253 17.69 -0.46 9.76
N THR A 254 17.95 0.85 9.87
CA THR A 254 19.11 1.40 10.58
C THR A 254 18.74 1.92 11.96
N LEU A 255 17.52 1.75 12.40
CA LEU A 255 17.11 2.11 13.75
C LEU A 255 17.64 1.08 14.75
N PRO A 256 18.05 1.50 15.94
CA PRO A 256 18.47 0.58 16.98
C PRO A 256 17.36 -0.39 17.33
N SER A 257 17.69 -1.67 17.38
CA SER A 257 16.77 -2.72 17.84
C SER A 257 16.62 -2.76 19.36
N GLU A 258 17.54 -2.12 20.06
CA GLU A 258 17.57 -2.03 21.51
C GLU A 258 17.17 -0.61 21.94
N CYS A 259 16.01 -0.47 22.58
CA CYS A 259 15.63 0.69 23.39
C CYS A 259 15.44 0.25 24.83
#